data_119257f86d97e9dcc925b014714eb2a6
#
_entry.id   119257f86d97e9dcc925b014714eb2a6
#
_cell.length_a   1.000
_cell.length_b   1.000
_cell.length_c   1.000
_cell.angle_alpha   90.00
_cell.angle_beta   90.00
_cell.angle_gamma   90.00
#
_symmetry.space_group_name_H-M   'P 1'
#
loop_
_entity.id
_entity.type
_entity.pdbx_description
1 polymer ?
#
loop_
_entity_poly.entity_id
_entity_poly.type
_entity_poly.pdbx_seq_one_letter_code
_entity_poly.pdbx_strand_id
1 'polypeptide(L)'
;KEDCPRLVIASLLSEHESLDTIMHMIVAQNIGWDLTYIGNGVPHDEITFAASKVKAQVVVLAINNPRDIARKIYEIKHIRDKAHKTEDIILIGSQSNDYKQLSNDFNINISNDLTSFRLSLERLYSLIR
;
A
#
# COMPACT_ATOMS: atom_id res chain seq x y z
N LYS A 1 7.69 -18.24 4.29
CA LYS A 1 7.43 -19.12 3.16
C LYS A 1 7.97 -18.48 1.89
N GLU A 2 8.83 -19.22 1.23
CA GLU A 2 9.58 -18.65 0.14
C GLU A 2 8.74 -18.34 -1.09
N ASP A 3 7.69 -19.11 -1.30
CA ASP A 3 6.88 -18.98 -2.50
C ASP A 3 5.63 -18.11 -2.31
N CYS A 4 5.39 -17.63 -1.10
CA CYS A 4 4.24 -16.77 -0.85
C CYS A 4 4.49 -15.37 -1.40
N PRO A 5 3.54 -14.81 -2.15
CA PRO A 5 3.62 -13.39 -2.49
C PRO A 5 3.73 -12.54 -1.23
N ARG A 6 4.56 -11.51 -1.30
CA ARG A 6 4.87 -10.68 -0.13
C ARG A 6 4.35 -9.27 -0.31
N LEU A 7 3.79 -8.74 0.76
CA LEU A 7 3.15 -7.44 0.78
C LEU A 7 3.57 -6.69 2.04
N VAL A 8 3.85 -5.41 1.90
CA VAL A 8 4.03 -4.54 3.06
C VAL A 8 2.87 -3.56 3.11
N ILE A 9 2.51 -3.15 4.32
CA ILE A 9 1.47 -2.15 4.51
C ILE A 9 1.94 -1.14 5.54
N ALA A 10 1.70 0.14 5.26
CA ALA A 10 2.08 1.23 6.14
C ALA A 10 1.07 2.36 6.03
N SER A 11 0.96 3.15 7.08
CA SER A 11 0.23 4.42 7.05
C SER A 11 1.25 5.54 6.95
N LEU A 12 1.04 6.44 6.01
CA LEU A 12 1.98 7.54 5.73
C LEU A 12 2.02 8.55 6.89
N LEU A 13 2.93 9.52 6.75
CA LEU A 13 3.04 10.62 7.71
C LEU A 13 1.68 11.25 7.98
N SER A 14 1.47 11.64 9.22
CA SER A 14 0.23 12.25 9.70
C SER A 14 -0.96 11.30 9.73
N GLU A 15 -0.74 10.03 9.43
CA GLU A 15 -1.79 9.02 9.52
C GLU A 15 -1.71 8.31 10.86
N HIS A 16 -2.86 7.83 11.30
CA HIS A 16 -2.95 7.02 12.50
C HIS A 16 -3.47 5.65 12.11
N GLU A 17 -3.13 4.66 12.92
CA GLU A 17 -3.68 3.34 12.72
C GLU A 17 -5.20 3.40 12.86
N SER A 18 -5.91 2.71 11.97
CA SER A 18 -7.37 2.69 11.97
C SER A 18 -7.88 1.26 11.87
N LEU A 19 -9.11 1.08 12.31
CA LEU A 19 -9.77 -0.22 12.16
C LEU A 19 -9.84 -0.62 10.69
N ASP A 20 -10.06 0.35 9.82
CA ASP A 20 -10.12 0.10 8.38
C ASP A 20 -8.82 -0.53 7.87
N THR A 21 -7.67 -0.01 8.30
CA THR A 21 -6.39 -0.57 7.90
C THR A 21 -6.23 -2.01 8.41
N ILE A 22 -6.65 -2.26 9.64
CA ILE A 22 -6.59 -3.61 10.21
C ILE A 22 -7.44 -4.57 9.41
N MET A 23 -8.63 -4.15 8.99
CA MET A 23 -9.50 -4.98 8.18
C MET A 23 -8.87 -5.32 6.84
N HIS A 24 -8.16 -4.38 6.23
CA HIS A 24 -7.45 -4.66 4.99
C HIS A 24 -6.34 -5.68 5.20
N MET A 25 -5.64 -5.61 6.33
CA MET A 25 -4.61 -6.59 6.65
C MET A 25 -5.18 -8.00 6.78
N ILE A 26 -6.34 -8.10 7.42
CA ILE A 26 -6.99 -9.41 7.57
C ILE A 26 -7.37 -9.97 6.21
N VAL A 27 -7.90 -9.14 5.32
CA VAL A 27 -8.26 -9.57 3.97
C VAL A 27 -7.02 -10.10 3.24
N ALA A 28 -5.92 -9.38 3.29
CA ALA A 28 -4.68 -9.79 2.62
C ALA A 28 -4.18 -11.13 3.16
N GLN A 29 -4.19 -11.29 4.46
CA GLN A 29 -3.73 -12.54 5.08
C GLN A 29 -4.63 -13.71 4.72
N ASN A 30 -5.93 -13.49 4.64
CA ASN A 30 -6.87 -14.56 4.28
C ASN A 30 -6.70 -15.04 2.85
N ILE A 31 -6.24 -14.17 1.95
CA ILE A 31 -5.93 -14.56 0.58
C ILE A 31 -4.67 -15.44 0.54
N GLY A 32 -3.72 -15.18 1.42
CA GLY A 32 -2.49 -15.94 1.48
C GLY A 32 -1.22 -15.11 1.42
N TRP A 33 -1.35 -13.79 1.39
CA TRP A 33 -0.18 -12.91 1.34
C TRP A 33 0.65 -13.02 2.61
N ASP A 34 1.96 -13.01 2.43
CA ASP A 34 2.91 -12.87 3.54
C ASP A 34 3.02 -11.37 3.82
N LEU A 35 2.35 -10.92 4.86
CA LEU A 35 2.16 -9.50 5.14
C LEU A 35 3.13 -9.01 6.21
N THR A 36 3.77 -7.89 5.93
CA THR A 36 4.59 -7.19 6.91
C THR A 36 3.94 -5.83 7.18
N TYR A 37 3.60 -5.57 8.43
CA TYR A 37 3.08 -4.27 8.85
C TYR A 37 4.26 -3.40 9.27
N ILE A 38 4.45 -2.28 8.58
CA ILE A 38 5.59 -1.40 8.85
C ILE A 38 5.29 -0.43 9.98
N GLY A 39 4.07 0.11 9.99
CA GLY A 39 3.69 1.04 11.07
C GLY A 39 2.80 2.15 10.56
N ASN A 40 2.45 3.06 11.47
CA ASN A 40 1.65 4.22 11.16
C ASN A 40 2.50 5.48 11.29
N GLY A 41 2.16 6.50 10.50
CA GLY A 41 2.91 7.75 10.51
C GLY A 41 4.33 7.59 9.99
N VAL A 42 4.56 6.70 9.04
CA VAL A 42 5.90 6.29 8.62
C VAL A 42 6.38 7.13 7.44
N PRO A 43 7.60 7.67 7.50
CA PRO A 43 8.15 8.40 6.35
C PRO A 43 8.50 7.47 5.20
N HIS A 44 8.54 8.04 3.99
CA HIS A 44 8.72 7.23 2.79
C HIS A 44 10.01 6.42 2.77
N ASP A 45 11.08 6.96 3.35
CA ASP A 45 12.36 6.25 3.34
C ASP A 45 12.29 4.93 4.11
N GLU A 46 11.58 4.94 5.23
CA GLU A 46 11.43 3.72 6.02
C GLU A 46 10.56 2.69 5.30
N ILE A 47 9.55 3.17 4.59
CA ILE A 47 8.67 2.28 3.84
C ILE A 47 9.44 1.60 2.71
N THR A 48 10.19 2.38 1.93
CA THR A 48 10.95 1.81 0.82
C THR A 48 12.06 0.89 1.30
N PHE A 49 12.69 1.23 2.40
CA PHE A 49 13.71 0.36 2.97
C PHE A 49 13.12 -0.98 3.39
N ALA A 50 12.01 -0.95 4.11
CA ALA A 50 11.38 -2.19 4.58
C ALA A 50 10.87 -3.03 3.42
N ALA A 51 10.24 -2.40 2.43
CA ALA A 51 9.75 -3.12 1.26
C ALA A 51 10.88 -3.81 0.52
N SER A 52 12.00 -3.14 0.36
CA SER A 52 13.16 -3.71 -0.30
C SER A 52 13.73 -4.87 0.50
N LYS A 53 13.81 -4.72 1.80
CA LYS A 53 14.41 -5.73 2.67
C LYS A 53 13.64 -7.03 2.64
N VAL A 54 12.31 -6.97 2.64
CA VAL A 54 11.48 -8.19 2.60
C VAL A 54 11.17 -8.62 1.17
N LYS A 55 11.61 -7.85 0.18
CA LYS A 55 11.36 -8.13 -1.23
C LYS A 55 9.87 -8.17 -1.52
N ALA A 56 9.17 -7.14 -1.08
CA ALA A 56 7.74 -7.04 -1.27
C ALA A 56 7.39 -6.84 -2.73
N GLN A 57 6.32 -7.46 -3.16
CA GLN A 57 5.81 -7.31 -4.52
C GLN A 57 4.67 -6.31 -4.58
N VAL A 58 4.06 -6.02 -3.44
CA VAL A 58 3.00 -5.03 -3.33
C VAL A 58 3.26 -4.15 -2.11
N VAL A 59 3.07 -2.85 -2.29
CA VAL A 59 3.17 -1.87 -1.21
C VAL A 59 1.80 -1.24 -1.03
N VAL A 60 1.22 -1.39 0.15
CA VAL A 60 -0.09 -0.82 0.47
C VAL A 60 0.11 0.38 1.39
N LEU A 61 -0.47 1.52 1.01
CA LEU A 61 -0.34 2.76 1.76
C LEU A 61 -1.73 3.23 2.20
N ALA A 62 -1.93 3.38 3.50
CA ALA A 62 -3.22 3.78 4.06
C ALA A 62 -3.28 5.30 4.19
N ILE A 63 -4.36 5.89 3.68
CA ILE A 63 -4.59 7.33 3.70
C ILE A 63 -6.01 7.59 4.19
N ASN A 64 -6.13 8.05 5.43
CA ASN A 64 -7.43 8.36 6.05
C ASN A 64 -7.53 9.79 6.51
N ASN A 65 -6.40 10.43 6.73
CA ASN A 65 -6.34 11.76 7.32
C ASN A 65 -6.22 12.81 6.20
N PRO A 66 -7.09 13.83 6.17
CA PRO A 66 -7.04 14.86 5.12
C PRO A 66 -5.93 15.89 5.31
N ARG A 67 -5.09 15.72 6.32
CA ARG A 67 -3.99 16.66 6.56
C ARG A 67 -2.79 16.36 5.68
N ASP A 68 -2.02 17.40 5.41
CA ASP A 68 -0.72 17.28 4.74
C ASP A 68 -0.80 16.59 3.39
N ILE A 69 -1.85 16.93 2.61
CA ILE A 69 -2.07 16.27 1.32
C ILE A 69 -0.85 16.44 0.41
N ALA A 70 -0.31 17.66 0.32
CA ALA A 70 0.84 17.91 -0.55
C ALA A 70 2.05 17.09 -0.10
N ARG A 71 2.26 16.97 1.20
CA ARG A 71 3.37 16.18 1.74
C ARG A 71 3.17 14.69 1.44
N LYS A 72 1.96 14.21 1.57
CA LYS A 72 1.67 12.81 1.26
C LYS A 72 1.86 12.50 -0.21
N ILE A 73 1.45 13.40 -1.08
CA ILE A 73 1.69 13.24 -2.52
C ILE A 73 3.19 13.13 -2.79
N TYR A 74 3.98 14.01 -2.19
CA TYR A 74 5.43 13.98 -2.31
C TYR A 74 5.99 12.61 -1.85
N GLU A 75 5.52 12.12 -0.70
CA GLU A 75 5.97 10.85 -0.16
C GLU A 75 5.61 9.69 -1.09
N ILE A 76 4.38 9.70 -1.61
CA ILE A 76 3.92 8.63 -2.50
C ILE A 76 4.75 8.60 -3.78
N LYS A 77 5.04 9.78 -4.35
CA LYS A 77 5.87 9.85 -5.55
C LYS A 77 7.26 9.28 -5.31
N HIS A 78 7.84 9.58 -4.16
CA HIS A 78 9.15 9.05 -3.82
C HIS A 78 9.12 7.54 -3.65
N ILE A 79 8.06 7.01 -3.07
CA ILE A 79 7.92 5.56 -2.94
C ILE A 79 7.83 4.93 -4.34
N ARG A 80 7.03 5.54 -5.24
CA ARG A 80 6.90 5.02 -6.60
C ARG A 80 8.23 5.04 -7.34
N ASP A 81 8.99 6.13 -7.19
CA ASP A 81 10.28 6.25 -7.88
C ASP A 81 11.30 5.22 -7.41
N LYS A 82 11.30 4.91 -6.13
CA LYS A 82 12.26 3.97 -5.56
C LYS A 82 11.85 2.52 -5.71
N ALA A 83 10.56 2.26 -5.85
CA ALA A 83 10.07 0.91 -6.03
C ALA A 83 10.43 0.39 -7.41
N HIS A 84 10.62 -0.91 -7.51
CA HIS A 84 10.82 -1.51 -8.83
C HIS A 84 9.56 -1.35 -9.66
N LYS A 85 9.73 -1.27 -10.98
CA LYS A 85 8.61 -1.11 -11.88
C LYS A 85 7.61 -2.26 -11.80
N THR A 86 8.07 -3.41 -11.35
CA THR A 86 7.22 -4.58 -11.20
C THR A 86 6.45 -4.60 -9.90
N GLU A 87 6.75 -3.69 -8.98
CA GLU A 87 6.03 -3.62 -7.72
C GLU A 87 4.75 -2.81 -7.90
N ASP A 88 3.67 -3.31 -7.32
CA ASP A 88 2.39 -2.61 -7.33
C ASP A 88 2.24 -1.78 -6.08
N ILE A 89 1.72 -0.57 -6.24
CA ILE A 89 1.43 0.31 -5.11
C ILE A 89 -0.08 0.52 -5.06
N ILE A 90 -0.67 0.27 -3.91
CA ILE A 90 -2.11 0.41 -3.72
C ILE A 90 -2.37 1.40 -2.58
N LEU A 91 -3.13 2.44 -2.87
CA LEU A 91 -3.58 3.37 -1.84
C LEU A 91 -4.93 2.89 -1.32
N ILE A 92 -5.07 2.83 0.00
CA ILE A 92 -6.32 2.43 0.65
C ILE A 92 -6.73 3.51 1.65
N GLY A 93 -7.98 3.44 2.10
CA GLY A 93 -8.48 4.32 3.14
C GLY A 93 -9.49 5.31 2.63
N SER A 94 -10.15 6.01 3.56
CA SER A 94 -11.27 6.87 3.24
C SER A 94 -10.88 8.07 2.38
N GLN A 95 -9.62 8.49 2.43
CA GLN A 95 -9.14 9.64 1.66
C GLN A 95 -8.44 9.26 0.37
N SER A 96 -8.38 7.97 0.04
CA SER A 96 -7.59 7.54 -1.12
C SER A 96 -8.11 8.10 -2.43
N ASN A 97 -9.41 8.34 -2.55
CA ASN A 97 -9.99 8.91 -3.78
C ASN A 97 -9.48 10.30 -4.10
N ASP A 98 -9.03 11.04 -3.09
CA ASP A 98 -8.48 12.39 -3.31
C ASP A 98 -7.15 12.35 -4.04
N TYR A 99 -6.60 11.18 -4.23
CA TYR A 99 -5.30 10.99 -4.87
C TYR A 99 -5.40 10.34 -6.25
N LYS A 100 -6.58 10.42 -6.88
CA LYS A 100 -6.83 9.75 -8.16
C LYS A 100 -5.88 10.18 -9.27
N GLN A 101 -5.42 11.41 -9.25
CA GLN A 101 -4.49 11.88 -10.28
C GLN A 101 -3.19 11.06 -10.29
N LEU A 102 -2.80 10.55 -9.13
CA LEU A 102 -1.58 9.76 -9.04
C LEU A 102 -1.72 8.43 -9.77
N SER A 103 -2.94 7.88 -9.84
CA SER A 103 -3.13 6.59 -10.51
C SER A 103 -2.89 6.70 -12.01
N ASN A 104 -3.22 7.85 -12.60
CA ASN A 104 -3.03 8.03 -14.04
C ASN A 104 -1.58 8.35 -14.38
N ASP A 105 -0.91 9.14 -13.54
CA ASP A 105 0.42 9.66 -13.86
C ASP A 105 1.54 8.74 -13.39
N PHE A 106 1.30 7.94 -12.35
CA PHE A 106 2.36 7.20 -11.68
C PHE A 106 2.08 5.72 -11.52
N ASN A 107 1.05 5.21 -12.17
CA ASN A 107 0.73 3.79 -12.14
C ASN A 107 0.55 3.29 -10.71
N ILE A 108 -0.35 3.94 -9.99
CA ILE A 108 -0.69 3.62 -8.62
C ILE A 108 -2.16 3.24 -8.58
N ASN A 109 -2.49 2.13 -7.95
CA ASN A 109 -3.87 1.67 -7.82
C ASN A 109 -4.53 2.31 -6.61
N ILE A 110 -5.80 2.66 -6.75
CA ILE A 110 -6.57 3.21 -5.66
C ILE A 110 -7.72 2.27 -5.34
N SER A 111 -7.79 1.83 -4.09
CA SER A 111 -8.88 0.98 -3.60
C SER A 111 -9.56 1.69 -2.46
N ASN A 112 -10.79 2.13 -2.69
CA ASN A 112 -11.51 2.90 -1.68
C ASN A 112 -12.47 2.06 -0.83
N ASP A 113 -12.55 0.76 -1.07
CA ASP A 113 -13.32 -0.13 -0.22
C ASP A 113 -12.68 -1.52 -0.18
N LEU A 114 -13.13 -2.32 0.79
CA LEU A 114 -12.56 -3.65 1.02
C LEU A 114 -12.80 -4.61 -0.15
N THR A 115 -13.92 -4.49 -0.81
CA THR A 115 -14.24 -5.38 -1.94
C THR A 115 -13.27 -5.16 -3.09
N SER A 116 -13.03 -3.90 -3.47
CA SER A 116 -12.07 -3.57 -4.52
C SER A 116 -10.68 -4.03 -4.15
N PHE A 117 -10.29 -3.82 -2.89
CA PHE A 117 -8.99 -4.23 -2.41
C PHE A 117 -8.80 -5.73 -2.51
N ARG A 118 -9.79 -6.49 -2.05
CA ARG A 118 -9.74 -7.96 -2.09
C ARG A 118 -9.60 -8.45 -3.52
N LEU A 119 -10.40 -7.90 -4.43
CA LEU A 119 -10.34 -8.32 -5.83
C LEU A 119 -8.99 -8.02 -6.47
N SER A 120 -8.42 -6.85 -6.18
CA SER A 120 -7.09 -6.49 -6.68
C SER A 120 -6.03 -7.45 -6.14
N LEU A 121 -6.08 -7.76 -4.86
CA LEU A 121 -5.08 -8.64 -4.25
C LEU A 121 -5.23 -10.09 -4.73
N GLU A 122 -6.45 -10.56 -4.93
CA GLU A 122 -6.66 -11.90 -5.48
C GLU A 122 -6.07 -12.01 -6.88
N ARG A 123 -6.29 -11.00 -7.70
CA ARG A 123 -5.75 -10.98 -9.05
C ARG A 123 -4.22 -10.97 -9.04
N LEU A 124 -3.63 -10.10 -8.23
CA LEU A 124 -2.18 -10.00 -8.14
C LEU A 124 -1.57 -11.27 -7.57
N TYR A 125 -2.22 -11.87 -6.60
CA TYR A 125 -1.75 -13.12 -6.01
C TYR A 125 -1.63 -14.21 -7.07
N SER A 126 -2.66 -14.33 -7.92
CA SER A 126 -2.66 -15.31 -9.00
C SER A 126 -1.57 -15.04 -10.02
N LEU A 127 -1.33 -13.78 -10.35
CA LEU A 127 -0.32 -13.42 -11.33
C LEU A 127 1.10 -13.63 -10.83
N ILE A 128 1.35 -13.36 -9.56
CA ILE A 128 2.68 -13.49 -8.97
C ILE A 128 3.00 -14.95 -8.70
N ARG A 129 2.01 -15.66 -8.20
CA ARG A 129 2.18 -17.03 -7.85
C ARG A 129 2.18 -17.94 -9.07
#